data_6f5db4be637c9f2437aaebb1350fdfe7
#
_entry.id   6f5db4be637c9f2437aaebb1350fdfe7
#
_cell.length_a   1.000
_cell.length_b   1.000
_cell.length_c   1.000
_cell.angle_alpha   90.00
_cell.angle_beta   90.00
_cell.angle_gamma   90.00
#
_symmetry.space_group_name_H-M   'P 1'
#
loop_
_entity.id
_entity.type
_entity.pdbx_description
1 polymer ?
#
loop_
_entity_poly.entity_id
_entity_poly.type
_entity_poly.pdbx_seq_one_letter_code
_entity_poly.pdbx_strand_id
1 'polypeptide(L)'
;MVTVTQGVKVTSTCAACGGVLVRDLGQFIDRDQLHWGIEGRCQACPNAWCETDAGPAPQEIRQALLAEHGTTRLRLATEEDSLVPVLRALREMHHLSLGEARLSADELSGAGMVGTSVEMAHLAEGLRKRSVATTLASSPA
;
A
#
# COMPACT_ATOMS: atom_id res chain seq x y z
N MET A 1 -14.20 -8.77 2.43
CA MET A 1 -13.41 -9.38 3.52
C MET A 1 -12.01 -8.80 3.55
N VAL A 2 -11.60 -8.28 4.68
CA VAL A 2 -10.24 -7.74 4.84
C VAL A 2 -9.27 -8.90 4.98
N THR A 3 -8.23 -8.93 4.13
CA THR A 3 -7.27 -10.05 4.09
C THR A 3 -5.87 -9.66 4.52
N VAL A 4 -5.46 -8.41 4.30
CA VAL A 4 -4.15 -7.88 4.68
C VAL A 4 -4.37 -6.51 5.27
N THR A 5 -3.72 -6.22 6.39
CA THR A 5 -3.88 -4.91 7.05
C THR A 5 -2.57 -4.49 7.71
N GLN A 6 -2.33 -3.19 7.71
CA GLN A 6 -1.22 -2.57 8.41
C GLN A 6 -1.67 -1.21 8.95
N GLY A 7 -1.32 -0.88 10.18
CA GLY A 7 -1.76 0.34 10.80
C GLY A 7 -0.68 1.00 11.66
N VAL A 8 -0.89 2.27 11.96
CA VAL A 8 0.00 3.06 12.81
C VAL A 8 -0.83 4.11 13.58
N LYS A 9 -0.48 4.34 14.85
CA LYS A 9 -1.06 5.42 15.66
C LYS A 9 -0.21 6.67 15.55
N VAL A 10 -0.88 7.79 15.32
CA VAL A 10 -0.23 9.11 15.27
C VAL A 10 -0.95 10.03 16.24
N THR A 11 -0.19 10.73 17.07
CA THR A 11 -0.74 11.72 18.00
C THR A 11 -0.46 13.13 17.52
N SER A 12 -1.39 14.03 17.77
CA SER A 12 -1.27 15.45 17.46
C SER A 12 -2.14 16.27 18.41
N THR A 13 -2.27 17.55 18.13
CA THR A 13 -3.11 18.46 18.93
C THR A 13 -4.49 18.57 18.33
N CYS A 14 -5.53 18.41 19.14
CA CYS A 14 -6.91 18.58 18.72
C CYS A 14 -7.18 20.05 18.37
N ALA A 15 -7.65 20.32 17.17
CA ALA A 15 -7.99 21.67 16.73
C ALA A 15 -9.18 22.26 17.50
N ALA A 16 -10.05 21.42 18.05
CA ALA A 16 -11.25 21.86 18.75
C ALA A 16 -10.96 22.26 20.22
N CYS A 17 -10.09 21.54 20.92
CA CYS A 17 -9.89 21.78 22.36
C CYS A 17 -8.42 21.89 22.80
N GLY A 18 -7.46 21.65 21.91
CA GLY A 18 -6.04 21.69 22.23
C GLY A 18 -5.52 20.44 22.98
N GLY A 19 -6.38 19.46 23.23
CA GLY A 19 -6.00 18.20 23.87
C GLY A 19 -5.28 17.24 22.92
N VAL A 20 -4.96 16.04 23.41
CA VAL A 20 -4.29 15.02 22.59
C VAL A 20 -5.29 14.35 21.66
N LEU A 21 -5.02 14.47 20.35
CA LEU A 21 -5.76 13.80 19.30
C LEU A 21 -4.99 12.55 18.87
N VAL A 22 -5.64 11.39 18.94
CA VAL A 22 -5.08 10.12 18.48
C VAL A 22 -5.73 9.75 17.16
N ARG A 23 -4.91 9.48 16.13
CA ARG A 23 -5.39 8.97 14.85
C ARG A 23 -4.80 7.59 14.59
N ASP A 24 -5.67 6.65 14.24
CA ASP A 24 -5.27 5.36 13.72
C ASP A 24 -5.31 5.44 12.19
N LEU A 25 -4.14 5.36 11.57
CA LEU A 25 -3.99 5.37 10.11
C LEU A 25 -3.79 3.94 9.65
N GLY A 26 -4.48 3.54 8.59
CA GLY A 26 -4.41 2.17 8.13
C GLY A 26 -4.49 2.02 6.62
N GLN A 27 -3.95 0.91 6.15
CA GLN A 27 -4.07 0.45 4.77
C GLN A 27 -4.44 -1.03 4.81
N PHE A 28 -5.32 -1.44 3.93
CA PHE A 28 -5.80 -2.82 3.94
C PHE A 28 -6.31 -3.24 2.56
N ILE A 29 -6.45 -4.56 2.38
CA ILE A 29 -7.04 -5.15 1.19
C ILE A 29 -8.40 -5.71 1.58
N ASP A 30 -9.45 -5.26 0.90
CA ASP A 30 -10.81 -5.76 1.06
C ASP A 30 -11.36 -6.14 -0.30
N ARG A 31 -11.77 -7.38 -0.46
CA ARG A 31 -12.31 -7.92 -1.71
C ARG A 31 -11.39 -7.66 -2.90
N ASP A 32 -10.10 -7.96 -2.70
CA ASP A 32 -9.03 -7.78 -3.69
C ASP A 32 -8.75 -6.32 -4.08
N GLN A 33 -9.34 -5.36 -3.38
CA GLN A 33 -9.15 -3.93 -3.61
C GLN A 33 -8.29 -3.32 -2.50
N LEU A 34 -7.42 -2.41 -2.90
CA LEU A 34 -6.63 -1.62 -1.96
C LEU A 34 -7.51 -0.52 -1.35
N HIS A 35 -7.46 -0.40 -0.02
CA HIS A 35 -8.22 0.59 0.76
C HIS A 35 -7.33 1.25 1.79
N TRP A 36 -7.78 2.38 2.28
CA TRP A 36 -7.15 3.07 3.40
C TRP A 36 -8.21 3.62 4.34
N GLY A 37 -7.80 3.93 5.57
CA GLY A 37 -8.71 4.48 6.56
C GLY A 37 -8.00 5.32 7.61
N ILE A 38 -8.74 6.22 8.21
CA ILE A 38 -8.34 7.03 9.35
C ILE A 38 -9.46 6.96 10.39
N GLU A 39 -9.10 6.68 11.64
CA GLU A 39 -9.98 6.86 12.77
C GLU A 39 -9.33 7.86 13.70
N GLY A 40 -10.00 8.99 13.95
CA GLY A 40 -9.51 10.03 14.83
C GLY A 40 -10.39 10.18 16.04
N ARG A 41 -9.78 10.38 17.22
CA ARG A 41 -10.50 10.71 18.46
C ARG A 41 -9.65 11.59 19.35
N CYS A 42 -10.29 12.56 19.98
CA CYS A 42 -9.66 13.37 21.03
C CYS A 42 -9.79 12.66 22.37
N GLN A 43 -8.74 12.70 23.17
CA GLN A 43 -8.77 12.14 24.54
C GLN A 43 -9.42 13.09 25.55
N ALA A 44 -9.58 14.37 25.19
CA ALA A 44 -10.07 15.38 26.11
C ALA A 44 -11.47 15.94 25.77
N CYS A 45 -11.94 15.77 24.54
CA CYS A 45 -13.26 16.25 24.11
C CYS A 45 -13.94 15.19 23.24
N PRO A 46 -15.25 15.36 22.89
CA PRO A 46 -15.98 14.37 22.09
C PRO A 46 -15.61 14.31 20.61
N ASN A 47 -14.63 15.09 20.14
CA ASN A 47 -14.25 15.12 18.73
C ASN A 47 -13.76 13.75 18.28
N ALA A 48 -14.47 13.16 17.33
CA ALA A 48 -14.12 11.88 16.74
C ALA A 48 -14.68 11.77 15.34
N TRP A 49 -13.95 11.08 14.46
CA TRP A 49 -14.41 10.83 13.08
C TRP A 49 -13.73 9.58 12.51
N CYS A 50 -14.27 9.13 11.39
CA CYS A 50 -13.69 8.02 10.64
C CYS A 50 -13.83 8.34 9.14
N GLU A 51 -12.83 7.98 8.38
CA GLU A 51 -12.76 8.20 6.94
C GLU A 51 -12.14 6.98 6.29
N THR A 52 -12.77 6.44 5.26
CA THR A 52 -12.25 5.31 4.49
C THR A 52 -12.51 5.53 3.02
N ASP A 53 -11.62 5.04 2.18
CA ASP A 53 -11.83 5.04 0.74
C ASP A 53 -11.04 3.93 0.08
N ALA A 54 -11.41 3.61 -1.16
CA ALA A 54 -10.69 2.67 -2.02
C ALA A 54 -9.59 3.39 -2.77
N GLY A 55 -8.57 2.64 -3.17
CA GLY A 55 -7.47 3.14 -3.97
C GLY A 55 -6.20 3.37 -3.17
N PRO A 56 -5.21 4.03 -3.78
CA PRO A 56 -3.95 4.34 -3.12
C PRO A 56 -4.15 5.22 -1.89
N ALA A 57 -3.42 4.94 -0.82
CA ALA A 57 -3.47 5.75 0.39
C ALA A 57 -2.90 7.15 0.14
N PRO A 58 -3.46 8.18 0.79
CA PRO A 58 -2.83 9.50 0.82
C PRO A 58 -1.38 9.41 1.32
N GLN A 59 -0.55 10.34 0.87
CA GLN A 59 0.87 10.34 1.24
C GLN A 59 1.11 10.38 2.74
N GLU A 60 0.28 11.10 3.49
CA GLU A 60 0.39 11.13 4.95
C GLU A 60 0.31 9.73 5.57
N ILE A 61 -0.66 8.93 5.13
CA ILE A 61 -0.83 7.56 5.62
C ILE A 61 0.32 6.68 5.16
N ARG A 62 0.65 6.76 3.89
CA ARG A 62 1.71 5.96 3.29
C ARG A 62 3.05 6.20 3.98
N GLN A 63 3.42 7.46 4.17
CA GLN A 63 4.68 7.82 4.84
C GLN A 63 4.70 7.40 6.31
N ALA A 64 3.59 7.52 7.01
CA ALA A 64 3.49 7.08 8.40
C ALA A 64 3.68 5.56 8.52
N LEU A 65 3.09 4.79 7.62
CA LEU A 65 3.26 3.33 7.59
C LEU A 65 4.71 2.95 7.27
N LEU A 66 5.34 3.61 6.31
CA LEU A 66 6.73 3.35 5.96
C LEU A 66 7.69 3.71 7.09
N ALA A 67 7.43 4.81 7.80
CA ALA A 67 8.26 5.24 8.92
C ALA A 67 8.18 4.26 10.09
N GLU A 68 6.99 3.71 10.36
CA GLU A 68 6.79 2.78 11.47
C GLU A 68 7.25 1.36 11.15
N HIS A 69 6.91 0.87 9.96
CA HIS A 69 7.08 -0.55 9.60
C HIS A 69 8.19 -0.83 8.60
N GLY A 70 8.78 0.20 8.01
CA GLY A 70 9.79 0.04 6.97
C GLY A 70 9.15 -0.24 5.61
N THR A 71 9.96 -0.74 4.69
CA THR A 71 9.57 -0.97 3.30
C THR A 71 9.44 -2.44 2.98
N THR A 72 8.63 -2.75 1.98
CA THR A 72 8.55 -4.07 1.38
C THR A 72 8.92 -3.95 -0.09
N ARG A 73 9.76 -4.86 -0.55
CA ARG A 73 10.26 -4.91 -1.92
C ARG A 73 9.68 -6.11 -2.64
N LEU A 74 9.15 -5.86 -3.83
CA LEU A 74 8.59 -6.88 -4.70
C LEU A 74 9.47 -7.05 -5.93
N ARG A 75 9.80 -8.29 -6.25
CA ARG A 75 10.57 -8.64 -7.45
C ARG A 75 9.91 -9.79 -8.18
N LEU A 76 10.18 -9.91 -9.47
CA LEU A 76 9.84 -11.15 -10.19
C LEU A 76 10.63 -12.31 -9.58
N ALA A 77 9.97 -13.46 -9.40
CA ALA A 77 10.58 -14.64 -8.79
C ALA A 77 11.65 -15.27 -9.70
N THR A 78 11.49 -15.16 -11.00
CA THR A 78 12.41 -15.69 -12.02
C THR A 78 12.59 -14.69 -13.14
N GLU A 79 13.69 -14.82 -13.88
CA GLU A 79 13.84 -14.08 -15.14
C GLU A 79 12.78 -14.59 -16.13
N GLU A 80 12.09 -13.64 -16.74
CA GLU A 80 11.09 -13.93 -17.74
C GLU A 80 11.70 -13.76 -19.15
N ASP A 81 11.46 -14.73 -20.04
CA ASP A 81 11.86 -14.62 -21.42
C ASP A 81 11.17 -13.44 -22.13
N SER A 82 9.98 -13.09 -21.66
CA SER A 82 9.20 -11.98 -22.16
C SER A 82 8.50 -11.27 -20.99
N LEU A 83 8.52 -9.94 -21.01
CA LEU A 83 7.79 -9.13 -20.05
C LEU A 83 6.33 -8.86 -20.45
N VAL A 84 5.87 -9.42 -21.56
CA VAL A 84 4.48 -9.19 -22.04
C VAL A 84 3.43 -9.58 -21.00
N PRO A 85 3.49 -10.74 -20.32
CA PRO A 85 2.54 -11.07 -19.26
C PRO A 85 2.57 -10.07 -18.11
N VAL A 86 3.75 -9.59 -17.73
CA VAL A 86 3.92 -8.59 -16.65
C VAL A 86 3.30 -7.26 -17.08
N LEU A 87 3.60 -6.80 -18.29
CA LEU A 87 3.04 -5.55 -18.84
C LEU A 87 1.52 -5.60 -18.88
N ARG A 88 0.97 -6.71 -19.35
CA ARG A 88 -0.49 -6.91 -19.41
C ARG A 88 -1.12 -6.85 -18.04
N ALA A 89 -0.55 -7.56 -17.06
CA ALA A 89 -1.04 -7.58 -15.70
C ALA A 89 -1.04 -6.18 -15.08
N LEU A 90 0.05 -5.44 -15.22
CA LEU A 90 0.18 -4.08 -14.66
C LEU A 90 -0.83 -3.12 -15.29
N ARG A 91 -1.03 -3.22 -16.59
CA ARG A 91 -2.02 -2.38 -17.28
C ARG A 91 -3.45 -2.69 -16.85
N GLU A 92 -3.78 -3.96 -16.66
CA GLU A 92 -5.11 -4.37 -16.19
C GLU A 92 -5.37 -3.93 -14.75
N MET A 93 -4.38 -4.05 -13.87
CA MET A 93 -4.53 -3.74 -12.45
C MET A 93 -4.56 -2.24 -12.16
N HIS A 94 -3.73 -1.47 -12.84
CA HIS A 94 -3.49 -0.06 -12.49
C HIS A 94 -3.87 0.92 -13.60
N HIS A 95 -4.44 0.44 -14.69
CA HIS A 95 -4.84 1.27 -15.84
C HIS A 95 -3.69 2.12 -16.37
N LEU A 96 -2.48 1.58 -16.38
CA LEU A 96 -1.28 2.28 -16.83
C LEU A 96 -1.22 2.36 -18.34
N SER A 97 -0.56 3.41 -18.85
CA SER A 97 -0.12 3.44 -20.23
C SER A 97 0.94 2.36 -20.47
N LEU A 98 1.22 2.04 -21.73
CA LEU A 98 2.28 1.07 -22.05
C LEU A 98 3.64 1.53 -21.54
N GLY A 99 3.96 2.82 -21.63
CA GLY A 99 5.22 3.38 -21.13
C GLY A 99 5.33 3.27 -19.61
N GLU A 100 4.27 3.59 -18.89
CA GLU A 100 4.23 3.47 -17.44
C GLU A 100 4.37 2.01 -16.98
N ALA A 101 3.65 1.10 -17.64
CA ALA A 101 3.74 -0.32 -17.37
C ALA A 101 5.15 -0.87 -17.61
N ARG A 102 5.81 -0.39 -18.67
CA ARG A 102 7.19 -0.79 -18.99
C ARG A 102 8.17 -0.36 -17.92
N LEU A 103 8.05 0.87 -17.41
CA LEU A 103 8.89 1.34 -16.29
C LEU A 103 8.70 0.48 -15.05
N SER A 104 7.46 0.15 -14.69
CA SER A 104 7.17 -0.72 -13.56
C SER A 104 7.69 -2.14 -13.76
N ALA A 105 7.55 -2.68 -14.97
CA ALA A 105 8.08 -4.01 -15.29
C ALA A 105 9.62 -4.04 -15.20
N ASP A 106 10.29 -2.99 -15.63
CA ASP A 106 11.74 -2.86 -15.51
C ASP A 106 12.18 -2.81 -14.04
N GLU A 107 11.45 -2.10 -13.19
CA GLU A 107 11.71 -2.09 -11.75
C GLU A 107 11.55 -3.50 -11.15
N LEU A 108 10.47 -4.20 -11.47
CA LEU A 108 10.20 -5.55 -10.97
C LEU A 108 11.27 -6.55 -11.39
N SER A 109 11.79 -6.44 -12.60
CA SER A 109 12.83 -7.34 -13.10
C SER A 109 14.24 -6.94 -12.65
N GLY A 110 14.43 -5.70 -12.22
CA GLY A 110 15.69 -5.16 -11.72
C GLY A 110 15.77 -5.13 -10.21
N ALA A 111 15.88 -3.93 -9.66
CA ALA A 111 16.02 -3.72 -8.22
C ALA A 111 14.76 -4.09 -7.40
N GLY A 112 13.62 -4.14 -8.05
CA GLY A 112 12.32 -4.39 -7.41
C GLY A 112 11.54 -3.11 -7.14
N MET A 113 10.23 -3.24 -6.99
CA MET A 113 9.37 -2.14 -6.57
C MET A 113 9.30 -2.08 -5.05
N VAL A 114 9.29 -0.89 -4.50
CA VAL A 114 9.29 -0.67 -3.05
C VAL A 114 8.04 0.10 -2.64
N GLY A 115 7.43 -0.33 -1.56
CA GLY A 115 6.27 0.34 -1.01
C GLY A 115 5.91 -0.19 0.38
N THR A 116 4.69 0.06 0.81
CA THR A 116 4.18 -0.53 2.05
C THR A 116 3.96 -2.03 1.85
N SER A 117 3.90 -2.77 2.95
CA SER A 117 3.64 -4.22 2.87
C SER A 117 2.29 -4.52 2.22
N VAL A 118 1.29 -3.68 2.47
CA VAL A 118 -0.06 -3.85 1.88
C VAL A 118 -0.05 -3.57 0.37
N GLU A 119 0.63 -2.51 -0.06
CA GLU A 119 0.77 -2.20 -1.49
C GLU A 119 1.42 -3.34 -2.26
N MET A 120 2.52 -3.84 -1.72
CA MET A 120 3.29 -4.91 -2.38
C MET A 120 2.58 -6.24 -2.33
N ALA A 121 1.87 -6.56 -1.24
CA ALA A 121 1.03 -7.75 -1.15
C ALA A 121 -0.13 -7.72 -2.16
N HIS A 122 -0.75 -6.56 -2.33
CA HIS A 122 -1.82 -6.36 -3.31
C HIS A 122 -1.30 -6.60 -4.73
N LEU A 123 -0.17 -6.00 -5.06
CA LEU A 123 0.45 -6.16 -6.38
C LEU A 123 0.89 -7.62 -6.62
N ALA A 124 1.52 -8.24 -5.63
CA ALA A 124 1.96 -9.64 -5.70
C ALA A 124 0.78 -10.59 -5.98
N GLU A 125 -0.33 -10.41 -5.26
CA GLU A 125 -1.52 -11.25 -5.44
C GLU A 125 -2.15 -11.05 -6.81
N GLY A 126 -2.24 -9.81 -7.29
CA GLY A 126 -2.76 -9.52 -8.62
C GLY A 126 -1.91 -10.11 -9.73
N LEU A 127 -0.59 -10.07 -9.58
CA LEU A 127 0.35 -10.71 -10.52
C LEU A 127 0.23 -12.22 -10.46
N ARG A 128 0.13 -12.81 -9.26
CA ARG A 128 -0.05 -14.26 -9.08
C ARG A 128 -1.31 -14.76 -9.80
N LYS A 129 -2.41 -14.04 -9.68
CA LYS A 129 -3.67 -14.38 -10.36
C LYS A 129 -3.54 -14.38 -11.88
N ARG A 130 -2.53 -13.69 -12.40
CA ARG A 130 -2.23 -13.61 -13.83
C ARG A 130 -1.02 -14.44 -14.22
N SER A 131 -0.70 -15.44 -13.38
CA SER A 131 0.39 -16.40 -13.59
C SER A 131 1.79 -15.77 -13.59
N VAL A 132 1.97 -14.65 -12.91
CA VAL A 132 3.28 -14.01 -12.72
C VAL A 132 3.72 -14.24 -11.28
N ALA A 133 4.78 -15.01 -11.08
CA ALA A 133 5.32 -15.29 -9.76
C ALA A 133 6.27 -14.18 -9.30
N THR A 134 6.18 -13.84 -8.01
CA THR A 134 6.98 -12.78 -7.40
C THR A 134 7.53 -13.21 -6.06
N THR A 135 8.49 -12.46 -5.54
CA THR A 135 9.01 -12.60 -4.19
C THR A 135 8.90 -11.27 -3.44
N LEU A 136 8.62 -11.36 -2.15
CA LEU A 136 8.52 -10.22 -1.25
C LEU A 136 9.65 -10.26 -0.22
N ALA A 137 10.25 -9.11 0.05
CA ALA A 137 11.27 -8.96 1.09
C ALA A 137 11.02 -7.67 1.86
N SER A 138 10.98 -7.78 3.18
CA SER A 138 10.75 -6.64 4.08
C SER A 138 12.06 -6.13 4.65
N SER A 139 12.20 -4.80 4.74
CA SER A 139 13.30 -4.13 5.41
C SER A 139 12.74 -3.28 6.54
N PRO A 140 13.33 -3.33 7.75
CA PRO A 140 12.83 -2.57 8.89
C PRO A 140 12.99 -1.06 8.67
N ALA A 141 12.18 -0.33 9.43
CA ALA A 141 12.24 1.13 9.43
C ALA A 141 13.56 1.66 9.99
#